data_92eab0006aefc54eb8e72cdb6a69a0f4
#
_entry.id   92eab0006aefc54eb8e72cdb6a69a0f4
#
_cell.length_a   1.000
_cell.length_b   1.000
_cell.length_c   1.000
_cell.angle_alpha   90.00
_cell.angle_beta   90.00
_cell.angle_gamma   90.00
#
_symmetry.space_group_name_H-M   'P 1'
#
loop_
_entity.id
_entity.type
_entity.pdbx_description
1 polymer ?
#
loop_
_entity_poly.entity_id
_entity_poly.type
_entity_poly.pdbx_seq_one_letter_code
_entity_poly.pdbx_strand_id
1 'polypeptide(L)'
;MGKSQRIRLAALAGILAPILFALVVTGLTIAEADFMRTLGWNPAGPVIDWPSGLALGPYGWIMVVTFFVCGALMVFFAYGLKLALDDRLATTLLMIAGFAMMALVFPSDPTIGRTEYTWHGFLHDAFFAVLGLSLMPGMLLLGRVFQKHRQWKNLSLYTWGTLALVIPTFWLKGVAFYVFLLAILTWSEVVAFRLRATQG
;
A
#
# COMPACT_ATOMS: atom_id res chain seq x y z
N MET A 1 -8.36 26.94 5.28
CA MET A 1 -8.59 25.94 4.21
C MET A 1 -9.95 25.28 4.43
N GLY A 2 -10.88 25.39 3.46
CA GLY A 2 -12.22 24.81 3.55
C GLY A 2 -12.24 23.28 3.44
N LYS A 3 -13.37 22.64 3.84
CA LYS A 3 -13.55 21.19 3.81
C LYS A 3 -13.32 20.61 2.39
N SER A 4 -13.91 21.22 1.36
CA SER A 4 -13.75 20.76 -0.04
C SER A 4 -12.29 20.82 -0.51
N GLN A 5 -11.54 21.85 -0.14
CA GLN A 5 -10.13 21.95 -0.50
C GLN A 5 -9.28 20.85 0.16
N ARG A 6 -9.56 20.50 1.43
CA ARG A 6 -8.88 19.39 2.11
C ARG A 6 -9.15 18.05 1.41
N ILE A 7 -10.41 17.82 1.02
CA ILE A 7 -10.79 16.59 0.29
C ILE A 7 -10.10 16.52 -1.07
N ARG A 8 -10.02 17.63 -1.82
CA ARG A 8 -9.30 17.67 -3.11
C ARG A 8 -7.81 17.34 -2.96
N LEU A 9 -7.14 17.93 -1.95
CA LEU A 9 -5.72 17.64 -1.67
C LEU A 9 -5.53 16.19 -1.23
N ALA A 10 -6.42 15.66 -0.40
CA ALA A 10 -6.39 14.25 0.01
C ALA A 10 -6.60 13.30 -1.19
N ALA A 11 -7.48 13.64 -2.12
CA ALA A 11 -7.64 12.89 -3.35
C ALA A 11 -6.36 12.89 -4.21
N LEU A 12 -5.66 14.04 -4.30
CA LEU A 12 -4.36 14.10 -4.98
C LEU A 12 -3.32 13.22 -4.29
N ALA A 13 -3.29 13.19 -2.96
CA ALA A 13 -2.40 12.29 -2.22
C ALA A 13 -2.68 10.81 -2.56
N GLY A 14 -3.96 10.43 -2.65
CA GLY A 14 -4.38 9.08 -3.03
C GLY A 14 -4.05 8.70 -4.48
N ILE A 15 -3.87 9.68 -5.38
CA ILE A 15 -3.41 9.47 -6.76
C ILE A 15 -1.87 9.41 -6.80
N LEU A 16 -1.18 10.31 -6.11
CA LEU A 16 0.28 10.42 -6.19
C LEU A 16 1.00 9.26 -5.49
N ALA A 17 0.48 8.78 -4.36
CA ALA A 17 1.14 7.72 -3.60
C ALA A 17 1.32 6.42 -4.40
N PRO A 18 0.29 5.86 -5.08
CA PRO A 18 0.44 4.67 -5.90
C PRO A 18 1.43 4.85 -7.06
N ILE A 19 1.37 5.99 -7.74
CA ILE A 19 2.27 6.31 -8.86
C ILE A 19 3.72 6.37 -8.37
N LEU A 20 3.98 7.12 -7.30
CA LEU A 20 5.31 7.22 -6.70
C LEU A 20 5.84 5.85 -6.30
N PHE A 21 5.02 5.06 -5.60
CA PHE A 21 5.41 3.74 -5.14
C PHE A 21 5.75 2.81 -6.32
N ALA A 22 4.90 2.77 -7.35
CA ALA A 22 5.13 1.95 -8.54
C ALA A 22 6.41 2.36 -9.29
N LEU A 23 6.65 3.67 -9.46
CA LEU A 23 7.84 4.19 -10.11
C LEU A 23 9.12 3.83 -9.35
N VAL A 24 9.12 4.00 -8.02
CA VAL A 24 10.30 3.67 -7.20
C VAL A 24 10.56 2.18 -7.18
N VAL A 25 9.55 1.33 -6.95
CA VAL A 25 9.73 -0.12 -6.97
C VAL A 25 10.25 -0.58 -8.32
N THR A 26 9.69 -0.09 -9.43
CA THR A 26 10.16 -0.45 -10.78
C THR A 26 11.58 0.04 -11.02
N GLY A 27 11.88 1.29 -10.69
CA GLY A 27 13.21 1.89 -10.88
C GLY A 27 14.29 1.18 -10.06
N LEU A 28 14.03 0.90 -8.79
CA LEU A 28 14.97 0.16 -7.92
C LEU A 28 15.12 -1.30 -8.36
N THR A 29 14.04 -1.96 -8.79
CA THR A 29 14.12 -3.33 -9.32
C THR A 29 15.08 -3.42 -10.50
N ILE A 30 15.11 -2.38 -11.36
CA ILE A 30 16.05 -2.31 -12.49
C ILE A 30 17.45 -1.94 -12.00
N ALA A 31 17.57 -0.90 -11.17
CA ALA A 31 18.86 -0.36 -10.73
C ALA A 31 19.65 -1.32 -9.82
N GLU A 32 18.93 -2.13 -9.02
CA GLU A 32 19.50 -3.05 -8.04
C GLU A 32 19.40 -4.52 -8.46
N ALA A 33 19.11 -4.80 -9.73
CA ALA A 33 18.90 -6.16 -10.22
C ALA A 33 20.06 -7.11 -9.87
N ASP A 34 21.30 -6.65 -9.98
CA ASP A 34 22.49 -7.46 -9.67
C ASP A 34 22.61 -7.72 -8.17
N PHE A 35 22.37 -6.70 -7.34
CA PHE A 35 22.33 -6.85 -5.89
C PHE A 35 21.24 -7.84 -5.46
N MET A 36 20.02 -7.69 -5.99
CA MET A 36 18.90 -8.57 -5.67
C MET A 36 19.17 -10.03 -6.05
N ARG A 37 19.92 -10.28 -7.13
CA ARG A 37 20.38 -11.63 -7.48
C ARG A 37 21.32 -12.22 -6.43
N THR A 38 22.15 -11.42 -5.76
CA THR A 38 22.99 -11.91 -4.65
C THR A 38 22.16 -12.37 -3.45
N LEU A 39 20.96 -11.83 -3.28
CA LEU A 39 19.98 -12.26 -2.27
C LEU A 39 19.14 -13.48 -2.72
N GLY A 40 19.42 -14.03 -3.90
CA GLY A 40 18.69 -15.17 -4.47
C GLY A 40 17.46 -14.79 -5.28
N TRP A 41 17.25 -13.50 -5.57
CA TRP A 41 16.14 -13.06 -6.41
C TRP A 41 16.31 -13.54 -7.85
N ASN A 42 15.28 -14.21 -8.35
CA ASN A 42 15.23 -14.67 -9.74
C ASN A 42 13.85 -14.33 -10.35
N PRO A 43 13.75 -13.33 -11.23
CA PRO A 43 12.48 -12.93 -11.84
C PRO A 43 11.83 -14.01 -12.71
N ALA A 44 12.61 -14.98 -13.21
CA ALA A 44 12.13 -16.14 -13.96
C ALA A 44 11.79 -17.33 -13.04
N GLY A 45 12.11 -17.24 -11.75
CA GLY A 45 11.88 -18.29 -10.77
C GLY A 45 10.56 -18.13 -10.01
N PRO A 46 10.11 -19.19 -9.31
CA PRO A 46 8.89 -19.13 -8.52
C PRO A 46 9.03 -18.32 -7.23
N VAL A 47 10.26 -18.01 -6.82
CA VAL A 47 10.56 -17.27 -5.59
C VAL A 47 11.22 -15.95 -5.94
N ILE A 48 10.47 -14.88 -5.78
CA ILE A 48 10.94 -13.51 -5.90
C ILE A 48 10.85 -12.90 -4.50
N ASP A 49 11.87 -12.16 -4.07
CA ASP A 49 11.81 -11.49 -2.78
C ASP A 49 10.74 -10.38 -2.79
N TRP A 50 10.31 -9.96 -1.62
CA TRP A 50 9.34 -8.89 -1.52
C TRP A 50 9.98 -7.56 -1.90
N PRO A 51 9.18 -6.56 -2.37
CA PRO A 51 9.71 -5.24 -2.70
C PRO A 51 10.46 -4.54 -1.56
N SER A 52 10.20 -4.94 -0.32
CA SER A 52 10.96 -4.46 0.84
C SER A 52 12.43 -4.89 0.82
N GLY A 53 12.79 -5.97 0.11
CA GLY A 53 14.18 -6.35 -0.12
C GLY A 53 14.99 -5.28 -0.85
N LEU A 54 14.34 -4.43 -1.66
CA LEU A 54 14.96 -3.27 -2.30
C LEU A 54 15.50 -2.25 -1.29
N ALA A 55 15.01 -2.26 -0.04
CA ALA A 55 15.56 -1.41 1.02
C ALA A 55 16.94 -1.86 1.54
N LEU A 56 17.39 -3.06 1.17
CA LEU A 56 18.70 -3.62 1.57
C LEU A 56 19.81 -3.26 0.58
N GLY A 57 19.47 -2.81 -0.62
CA GLY A 57 20.42 -2.51 -1.69
C GLY A 57 21.15 -1.18 -1.52
N PRO A 58 22.11 -0.90 -2.43
CA PRO A 58 22.90 0.34 -2.42
C PRO A 58 22.07 1.62 -2.43
N TYR A 59 20.89 1.58 -3.06
CA TYR A 59 19.94 2.69 -3.13
C TYR A 59 18.73 2.47 -2.21
N GLY A 60 18.82 1.53 -1.27
CA GLY A 60 17.73 1.11 -0.40
C GLY A 60 17.10 2.23 0.43
N TRP A 61 17.86 3.30 0.72
CA TRP A 61 17.33 4.49 1.39
C TRP A 61 16.18 5.14 0.61
N ILE A 62 16.18 5.04 -0.74
CA ILE A 62 15.07 5.55 -1.58
C ILE A 62 13.78 4.77 -1.26
N MET A 63 13.89 3.45 -1.11
CA MET A 63 12.73 2.62 -0.73
C MET A 63 12.22 2.96 0.68
N VAL A 64 13.14 3.17 1.64
CA VAL A 64 12.80 3.58 3.01
C VAL A 64 12.04 4.92 3.02
N VAL A 65 12.55 5.93 2.31
CA VAL A 65 11.85 7.21 2.16
C VAL A 65 10.50 7.04 1.48
N THR A 66 10.42 6.15 0.50
CA THR A 66 9.16 5.87 -0.23
C THR A 66 8.10 5.27 0.68
N PHE A 67 8.45 4.32 1.53
CA PHE A 67 7.50 3.78 2.53
C PHE A 67 6.94 4.89 3.43
N PHE A 68 7.82 5.76 3.93
CA PHE A 68 7.38 6.86 4.79
C PHE A 68 6.46 7.83 4.05
N VAL A 69 6.88 8.32 2.88
CA VAL A 69 6.12 9.32 2.11
C VAL A 69 4.78 8.74 1.63
N CYS A 70 4.77 7.54 1.05
CA CYS A 70 3.55 6.90 0.57
C CYS A 70 2.60 6.56 1.72
N GLY A 71 3.13 6.12 2.88
CA GLY A 71 2.34 5.91 4.08
C GLY A 71 1.68 7.20 4.58
N ALA A 72 2.43 8.32 4.63
CA ALA A 72 1.88 9.63 5.01
C ALA A 72 0.80 10.12 4.03
N LEU A 73 1.02 9.95 2.73
CA LEU A 73 0.01 10.26 1.70
C LEU A 73 -1.23 9.38 1.85
N MET A 74 -1.07 8.10 2.20
CA MET A 74 -2.19 7.18 2.46
C MET A 74 -2.99 7.61 3.71
N VAL A 75 -2.34 8.03 4.80
CA VAL A 75 -3.02 8.60 5.97
C VAL A 75 -3.84 9.82 5.58
N PHE A 76 -3.25 10.72 4.80
CA PHE A 76 -3.94 11.93 4.37
C PHE A 76 -5.10 11.62 3.41
N PHE A 77 -4.95 10.66 2.50
CA PHE A 77 -6.02 10.16 1.64
C PHE A 77 -7.18 9.58 2.45
N ALA A 78 -6.90 8.70 3.43
CA ALA A 78 -7.90 8.13 4.32
C ALA A 78 -8.63 9.21 5.15
N TYR A 79 -7.92 10.26 5.57
CA TYR A 79 -8.54 11.43 6.19
C TYR A 79 -9.52 12.15 5.25
N GLY A 80 -9.18 12.28 3.96
CA GLY A 80 -10.08 12.83 2.95
C GLY A 80 -11.35 12.00 2.78
N LEU A 81 -11.22 10.66 2.75
CA LEU A 81 -12.36 9.74 2.72
C LEU A 81 -13.24 9.90 3.96
N LYS A 82 -12.65 10.04 5.16
CA LYS A 82 -13.38 10.32 6.39
C LYS A 82 -14.22 11.60 6.29
N LEU A 83 -13.66 12.67 5.74
CA LEU A 83 -14.37 13.93 5.55
C LEU A 83 -15.51 13.83 4.52
N ALA A 84 -15.35 12.99 3.49
CA ALA A 84 -16.32 12.85 2.41
C ALA A 84 -17.48 11.88 2.75
N LEU A 85 -17.19 10.79 3.46
CA LEU A 85 -18.13 9.69 3.70
C LEU A 85 -18.70 9.66 5.12
N ASP A 86 -18.15 10.47 6.03
CA ASP A 86 -18.49 10.52 7.45
C ASP A 86 -18.46 9.13 8.15
N ASP A 87 -17.59 8.24 7.69
CA ASP A 87 -17.35 6.94 8.31
C ASP A 87 -16.04 6.96 9.09
N ARG A 88 -16.11 6.61 10.38
CA ARG A 88 -14.95 6.64 11.26
C ARG A 88 -14.19 5.32 11.26
N LEU A 89 -14.88 4.19 11.26
CA LEU A 89 -14.23 2.90 11.48
C LEU A 89 -13.40 2.48 10.26
N ALA A 90 -14.00 2.42 9.08
CA ALA A 90 -13.30 2.04 7.85
C ALA A 90 -12.10 2.96 7.58
N THR A 91 -12.31 4.28 7.72
CA THR A 91 -11.24 5.27 7.44
C THR A 91 -10.15 5.28 8.51
N THR A 92 -10.47 5.01 9.79
CA THR A 92 -9.43 4.85 10.83
C THR A 92 -8.55 3.62 10.57
N LEU A 93 -9.13 2.50 10.15
CA LEU A 93 -8.36 1.31 9.76
C LEU A 93 -7.43 1.61 8.58
N LEU A 94 -7.88 2.37 7.58
CA LEU A 94 -7.01 2.81 6.48
C LEU A 94 -5.91 3.79 6.95
N MET A 95 -6.17 4.65 7.93
CA MET A 95 -5.13 5.49 8.54
C MET A 95 -4.11 4.65 9.29
N ILE A 96 -4.54 3.63 10.05
CA ILE A 96 -3.63 2.69 10.73
C ILE A 96 -2.77 1.97 9.71
N ALA A 97 -3.34 1.52 8.58
CA ALA A 97 -2.56 0.93 7.50
C ALA A 97 -1.51 1.90 6.94
N GLY A 98 -1.84 3.18 6.76
CA GLY A 98 -0.89 4.21 6.34
C GLY A 98 0.23 4.44 7.36
N PHE A 99 -0.09 4.49 8.66
CA PHE A 99 0.94 4.58 9.72
C PHE A 99 1.82 3.32 9.77
N ALA A 100 1.24 2.13 9.60
CA ALA A 100 2.00 0.90 9.52
C ALA A 100 2.95 0.90 8.31
N MET A 101 2.50 1.41 7.15
CA MET A 101 3.34 1.59 5.98
C MET A 101 4.49 2.58 6.25
N MET A 102 4.24 3.69 6.95
CA MET A 102 5.33 4.60 7.38
C MET A 102 6.36 3.88 8.26
N ALA A 103 5.91 2.98 9.11
CA ALA A 103 6.79 2.23 10.02
C ALA A 103 7.60 1.11 9.32
N LEU A 104 7.32 0.79 8.05
CA LEU A 104 8.18 -0.09 7.23
C LEU A 104 9.55 0.54 6.91
N VAL A 105 9.86 1.72 7.42
CA VAL A 105 11.21 2.33 7.40
C VAL A 105 12.27 1.50 8.13
N PHE A 106 11.86 0.63 9.07
CA PHE A 106 12.78 -0.36 9.64
C PHE A 106 13.19 -1.34 8.55
N PRO A 107 14.51 -1.56 8.32
CA PRO A 107 14.95 -2.48 7.28
C PRO A 107 14.43 -3.90 7.52
N SER A 108 13.97 -4.56 6.47
CA SER A 108 13.64 -5.99 6.53
C SER A 108 14.93 -6.82 6.57
N ASP A 109 14.84 -8.03 7.10
CA ASP A 109 15.90 -9.03 6.87
C ASP A 109 15.72 -9.66 5.48
N PRO A 110 16.82 -10.17 4.85
CA PRO A 110 16.71 -10.93 3.62
C PRO A 110 15.70 -12.08 3.77
N THR A 111 14.77 -12.22 2.84
CA THR A 111 13.75 -13.28 2.92
C THR A 111 14.30 -14.62 2.47
N ILE A 112 15.23 -14.58 1.49
CA ILE A 112 15.92 -15.75 0.96
C ILE A 112 17.27 -15.86 1.64
N GLY A 113 17.59 -17.05 2.17
CA GLY A 113 18.88 -17.27 2.86
C GLY A 113 19.04 -16.52 4.17
N ARG A 114 17.94 -16.17 4.84
CA ARG A 114 17.99 -15.54 6.17
C ARG A 114 18.78 -16.42 7.15
N THR A 115 19.86 -15.88 7.70
CA THR A 115 20.70 -16.55 8.72
C THR A 115 20.37 -16.06 10.12
N GLU A 116 19.91 -14.82 10.25
CA GLU A 116 19.58 -14.18 11.53
C GLU A 116 18.24 -13.45 11.43
N TYR A 117 17.55 -13.34 12.56
CA TYR A 117 16.34 -12.55 12.70
C TYR A 117 16.64 -11.34 13.57
N THR A 118 16.79 -10.18 12.94
CA THR A 118 17.15 -8.95 13.65
C THR A 118 15.95 -8.29 14.29
N TRP A 119 16.16 -7.45 15.30
CA TRP A 119 15.06 -6.68 15.93
C TRP A 119 14.36 -5.73 14.95
N HIS A 120 15.10 -5.13 14.02
CA HIS A 120 14.51 -4.27 13.01
C HIS A 120 13.71 -5.06 11.96
N GLY A 121 14.20 -6.25 11.56
CA GLY A 121 13.44 -7.18 10.72
C GLY A 121 12.14 -7.63 11.39
N PHE A 122 12.18 -7.92 12.70
CA PHE A 122 10.97 -8.20 13.48
C PHE A 122 9.98 -7.03 13.45
N LEU A 123 10.44 -5.80 13.65
CA LEU A 123 9.57 -4.62 13.58
C LEU A 123 8.99 -4.44 12.18
N HIS A 124 9.78 -4.63 11.11
CA HIS A 124 9.31 -4.58 9.74
C HIS A 124 8.17 -5.59 9.51
N ASP A 125 8.38 -6.85 9.87
CA ASP A 125 7.39 -7.91 9.70
C ASP A 125 6.13 -7.65 10.55
N ALA A 126 6.28 -7.13 11.78
CA ALA A 126 5.16 -6.76 12.64
C ALA A 126 4.32 -5.62 12.02
N PHE A 127 4.96 -4.56 11.53
CA PHE A 127 4.24 -3.47 10.87
C PHE A 127 3.64 -3.89 9.53
N PHE A 128 4.27 -4.80 8.80
CA PHE A 128 3.67 -5.40 7.62
C PHE A 128 2.40 -6.19 7.96
N ALA A 129 2.41 -6.96 9.04
CA ALA A 129 1.20 -7.64 9.53
C ALA A 129 0.11 -6.64 9.94
N VAL A 130 0.47 -5.56 10.67
CA VAL A 130 -0.49 -4.49 11.03
C VAL A 130 -1.06 -3.82 9.78
N LEU A 131 -0.24 -3.57 8.76
CA LEU A 131 -0.68 -3.04 7.47
C LEU A 131 -1.79 -3.93 6.87
N GLY A 132 -1.55 -5.23 6.74
CA GLY A 132 -2.54 -6.16 6.17
C GLY A 132 -3.80 -6.28 7.01
N LEU A 133 -3.65 -6.44 8.34
CA LEU A 133 -4.74 -6.59 9.31
C LEU A 133 -5.60 -5.31 9.46
N SER A 134 -5.11 -4.16 9.05
CA SER A 134 -5.89 -2.90 9.04
C SER A 134 -6.42 -2.56 7.65
N LEU A 135 -5.64 -2.76 6.60
CA LEU A 135 -6.02 -2.44 5.22
C LEU A 135 -7.22 -3.29 4.76
N MET A 136 -7.14 -4.62 4.92
CA MET A 136 -8.18 -5.52 4.40
C MET A 136 -9.54 -5.33 5.08
N PRO A 137 -9.65 -5.30 6.43
CA PRO A 137 -10.91 -4.95 7.09
C PRO A 137 -11.37 -3.52 6.78
N GLY A 138 -10.44 -2.57 6.64
CA GLY A 138 -10.75 -1.21 6.22
C GLY A 138 -11.42 -1.17 4.85
N MET A 139 -10.89 -1.89 3.87
CA MET A 139 -11.48 -2.04 2.53
C MET A 139 -12.85 -2.74 2.59
N LEU A 140 -12.99 -3.83 3.37
CA LEU A 140 -14.26 -4.55 3.53
C LEU A 140 -15.37 -3.62 4.03
N LEU A 141 -15.07 -2.85 5.08
CA LEU A 141 -16.01 -1.89 5.66
C LEU A 141 -16.29 -0.73 4.71
N LEU A 142 -15.26 -0.22 4.03
CA LEU A 142 -15.41 0.86 3.05
C LEU A 142 -16.32 0.43 1.89
N GLY A 143 -16.23 -0.81 1.43
CA GLY A 143 -17.16 -1.37 0.44
C GLY A 143 -18.62 -1.33 0.91
N ARG A 144 -18.88 -1.60 2.21
CA ARG A 144 -20.22 -1.46 2.82
C ARG A 144 -20.66 0.02 2.88
N VAL A 145 -19.74 0.92 3.20
CA VAL A 145 -20.01 2.37 3.21
C VAL A 145 -20.37 2.85 1.80
N PHE A 146 -19.63 2.42 0.80
CA PHE A 146 -19.90 2.77 -0.61
C PHE A 146 -21.31 2.35 -1.06
N GLN A 147 -21.83 1.23 -0.59
CA GLN A 147 -23.20 0.81 -0.91
C GLN A 147 -24.26 1.81 -0.43
N LYS A 148 -24.02 2.47 0.70
CA LYS A 148 -24.96 3.44 1.30
C LYS A 148 -24.99 4.78 0.56
N HIS A 149 -23.97 5.08 -0.23
CA HIS A 149 -23.81 6.35 -0.93
C HIS A 149 -24.01 6.18 -2.44
N ARG A 150 -25.11 6.73 -3.00
CA ARG A 150 -25.49 6.60 -4.42
C ARG A 150 -24.33 6.86 -5.38
N GLN A 151 -23.52 7.88 -5.10
CA GLN A 151 -22.37 8.25 -5.95
C GLN A 151 -21.22 7.24 -5.91
N TRP A 152 -21.13 6.39 -4.88
CA TRP A 152 -20.04 5.44 -4.64
C TRP A 152 -20.44 3.99 -4.88
N LYS A 153 -21.73 3.71 -5.10
CA LYS A 153 -22.29 2.36 -5.12
C LYS A 153 -21.54 1.40 -6.06
N ASN A 154 -21.13 1.89 -7.23
CA ASN A 154 -20.42 1.06 -8.22
C ASN A 154 -19.03 0.63 -7.72
N LEU A 155 -18.41 1.39 -6.81
CA LEU A 155 -17.11 1.05 -6.22
C LEU A 155 -17.22 -0.01 -5.13
N SER A 156 -18.39 -0.29 -4.59
CA SER A 156 -18.57 -1.33 -3.58
C SER A 156 -18.17 -2.71 -4.11
N LEU A 157 -18.75 -3.12 -5.25
CA LEU A 157 -18.43 -4.41 -5.86
C LEU A 157 -16.97 -4.47 -6.32
N TYR A 158 -16.45 -3.38 -6.91
CA TYR A 158 -15.05 -3.27 -7.28
C TYR A 158 -14.12 -3.46 -6.06
N THR A 159 -14.40 -2.79 -4.94
CA THR A 159 -13.62 -2.90 -3.70
C THR A 159 -13.62 -4.33 -3.16
N TRP A 160 -14.78 -5.01 -3.15
CA TRP A 160 -14.85 -6.39 -2.69
C TRP A 160 -14.20 -7.38 -3.65
N GLY A 161 -14.31 -7.15 -4.96
CA GLY A 161 -13.60 -7.93 -5.98
C GLY A 161 -12.07 -7.78 -5.82
N THR A 162 -11.59 -6.56 -5.61
CA THR A 162 -10.18 -6.30 -5.29
C THR A 162 -9.77 -7.03 -4.01
N LEU A 163 -10.59 -6.96 -2.95
CA LEU A 163 -10.30 -7.62 -1.68
C LEU A 163 -10.23 -9.14 -1.82
N ALA A 164 -11.12 -9.75 -2.60
CA ALA A 164 -11.09 -11.18 -2.89
C ALA A 164 -9.81 -11.63 -3.59
N LEU A 165 -9.22 -10.78 -4.44
CA LEU A 165 -7.92 -10.99 -5.07
C LEU A 165 -6.76 -10.75 -4.10
N VAL A 166 -6.86 -9.73 -3.27
CA VAL A 166 -5.80 -9.24 -2.38
C VAL A 166 -5.55 -10.20 -1.20
N ILE A 167 -6.58 -10.75 -0.59
CA ILE A 167 -6.44 -11.64 0.58
C ILE A 167 -5.51 -12.82 0.30
N PRO A 168 -5.70 -13.63 -0.74
CA PRO A 168 -4.80 -14.76 -1.00
C PRO A 168 -3.41 -14.31 -1.46
N THR A 169 -3.31 -13.23 -2.24
CA THR A 169 -2.04 -12.80 -2.83
C THR A 169 -1.13 -12.05 -1.85
N PHE A 170 -1.67 -11.50 -0.77
CA PHE A 170 -0.89 -10.84 0.28
C PHE A 170 0.09 -11.78 0.99
N TRP A 171 -0.33 -13.01 1.23
CA TRP A 171 0.48 -14.00 1.96
C TRP A 171 1.41 -14.80 1.06
N LEU A 172 1.24 -14.69 -0.26
CA LEU A 172 2.05 -15.41 -1.23
C LEU A 172 3.25 -14.55 -1.65
N LYS A 173 4.40 -15.20 -1.76
CA LYS A 173 5.63 -14.57 -2.27
C LYS A 173 5.65 -14.56 -3.79
N GLY A 174 6.60 -13.81 -4.34
CA GLY A 174 6.86 -13.80 -5.77
C GLY A 174 5.82 -13.02 -6.56
N VAL A 175 5.48 -13.51 -7.74
CA VAL A 175 4.56 -12.85 -8.68
C VAL A 175 3.20 -12.57 -8.05
N ALA A 176 2.69 -13.45 -7.18
CA ALA A 176 1.42 -13.25 -6.49
C ALA A 176 1.41 -11.98 -5.62
N PHE A 177 2.54 -11.66 -4.98
CA PHE A 177 2.63 -10.41 -4.20
C PHE A 177 2.64 -9.16 -5.09
N TYR A 178 3.21 -9.22 -6.29
CA TYR A 178 3.11 -8.12 -7.25
C TYR A 178 1.69 -7.94 -7.79
N VAL A 179 0.91 -9.03 -7.92
CA VAL A 179 -0.53 -8.95 -8.21
C VAL A 179 -1.27 -8.24 -7.08
N PHE A 180 -0.96 -8.57 -5.81
CA PHE A 180 -1.47 -7.84 -4.64
C PHE A 180 -1.16 -6.34 -4.75
N LEU A 181 0.11 -5.96 -4.99
CA LEU A 181 0.51 -4.56 -5.10
C LEU A 181 -0.25 -3.85 -6.21
N LEU A 182 -0.28 -4.41 -7.42
CA LEU A 182 -0.98 -3.80 -8.55
C LEU A 182 -2.46 -3.59 -8.23
N ALA A 183 -3.12 -4.58 -7.63
CA ALA A 183 -4.52 -4.50 -7.26
C ALA A 183 -4.79 -3.38 -6.24
N ILE A 184 -3.95 -3.25 -5.20
CA ILE A 184 -4.09 -2.20 -4.17
C ILE A 184 -3.77 -0.82 -4.73
N LEU A 185 -2.71 -0.68 -5.51
CA LEU A 185 -2.33 0.60 -6.10
C LEU A 185 -3.44 1.12 -7.04
N THR A 186 -3.94 0.25 -7.93
CA THR A 186 -5.05 0.58 -8.84
C THR A 186 -6.34 0.90 -8.08
N TRP A 187 -6.66 0.12 -7.03
CA TRP A 187 -7.81 0.39 -6.17
C TRP A 187 -7.72 1.77 -5.52
N SER A 188 -6.56 2.12 -4.98
CA SER A 188 -6.33 3.42 -4.35
C SER A 188 -6.57 4.57 -5.33
N GLU A 189 -6.02 4.46 -6.55
CA GLU A 189 -6.21 5.46 -7.60
C GLU A 189 -7.68 5.63 -8.00
N VAL A 190 -8.38 4.52 -8.27
CA VAL A 190 -9.80 4.55 -8.68
C VAL A 190 -10.66 5.22 -7.61
N VAL A 191 -10.44 4.88 -6.33
CA VAL A 191 -11.14 5.50 -5.19
C VAL A 191 -10.78 6.98 -5.06
N ALA A 192 -9.50 7.34 -5.26
CA ALA A 192 -9.03 8.72 -5.19
C ALA A 192 -9.58 9.59 -6.34
N PHE A 193 -9.63 9.06 -7.56
CA PHE A 193 -10.30 9.76 -8.69
C PHE A 193 -11.77 9.99 -8.40
N ARG A 194 -12.45 9.00 -7.81
CA ARG A 194 -13.86 9.18 -7.40
C ARG A 194 -14.00 10.24 -6.33
N LEU A 195 -13.11 10.23 -5.30
CA LEU A 195 -13.10 11.25 -4.25
C LEU A 195 -12.95 12.65 -4.83
N ARG A 196 -12.06 12.82 -5.81
CA ARG A 196 -11.85 14.09 -6.50
C ARG A 196 -13.09 14.53 -7.27
N ALA A 197 -13.73 13.62 -8.00
CA ALA A 197 -14.92 13.90 -8.82
C ALA A 197 -16.15 14.32 -8.00
N THR A 198 -16.24 13.92 -6.72
CA THR A 198 -17.34 14.33 -5.84
C THR A 198 -17.21 15.77 -5.32
N GLN A 199 -16.11 16.47 -5.62
CA GLN A 199 -15.83 17.84 -5.16
C GLN A 199 -15.93 18.89 -6.30
N GLY A 200 -16.27 18.50 -7.49
CA GLY A 200 -16.61 19.36 -8.65
C GLY A 200 -18.08 19.46 -8.82
#